data_1e1af83ee4646a307bf81bece601a417
#
_entry.id   1e1af83ee4646a307bf81bece601a417
#
_cell.length_a   1.000
_cell.length_b   1.000
_cell.length_c   1.000
_cell.angle_alpha   90.00
_cell.angle_beta   90.00
_cell.angle_gamma   90.00
#
_symmetry.space_group_name_H-M   'P 1'
#
loop_
_entity.id
_entity.type
_entity.pdbx_description
1 polymer ?
#
loop_
_entity_poly.entity_id
_entity_poly.type
_entity_poly.pdbx_seq_one_letter_code
_entity_poly.pdbx_strand_id
1 'polypeptide(L)'
;MKPIVILGVFVADLTFRNDRMPVKGQTLIGKSFKLGPGGKGSNQVIAARRAGAEVHFIAMLGKDPFGQMALDLYSDEGVNTDFVFQTEEKDTGAADIMVDDVTGDNAIIVVPGAADLLSPQDVEIGRAHV
;
A
#
# COMPACT_ATOMS: atom_id res chain seq x y z
N MET A 1 -17.07 9.17 19.66
CA MET A 1 -15.61 9.02 19.45
C MET A 1 -15.22 9.95 18.31
N LYS A 2 -14.07 10.61 18.41
CA LYS A 2 -13.58 11.43 17.28
C LYS A 2 -13.00 10.53 16.21
N PRO A 3 -13.17 10.86 14.91
CA PRO A 3 -12.56 10.10 13.84
C PRO A 3 -11.03 10.18 13.87
N ILE A 4 -10.39 9.14 13.40
CA ILE A 4 -8.94 9.07 13.20
C ILE A 4 -8.67 9.39 11.74
N VAL A 5 -7.78 10.34 11.49
CA VAL A 5 -7.30 10.69 10.15
C VAL A 5 -5.88 10.19 10.00
N ILE A 6 -5.63 9.43 8.96
CA ILE A 6 -4.30 8.91 8.64
C ILE A 6 -3.90 9.41 7.26
N LEU A 7 -2.77 10.09 7.21
CA LEU A 7 -2.07 10.43 5.96
C LEU A 7 -1.01 9.36 5.72
N GLY A 8 -1.04 8.73 4.58
CA GLY A 8 -0.07 7.69 4.30
C GLY A 8 -0.08 7.16 2.89
N VAL A 9 0.63 6.07 2.71
CA VAL A 9 0.89 5.45 1.43
C VAL A 9 0.31 4.05 1.41
N PHE A 10 -0.28 3.69 0.27
CA PHE A 10 -0.53 2.31 -0.12
C PHE A 10 0.50 1.90 -1.17
N VAL A 11 1.01 0.68 -1.05
CA VAL A 11 1.74 -0.02 -2.10
C VAL A 11 1.21 -1.44 -2.23
N ALA A 12 1.24 -1.97 -3.45
CA ALA A 12 0.99 -3.39 -3.66
C ALA A 12 2.27 -4.17 -3.32
N ASP A 13 2.18 -5.12 -2.39
CA ASP A 13 3.30 -5.98 -2.02
C ASP A 13 3.31 -7.23 -2.90
N LEU A 14 4.38 -7.40 -3.68
CA LEU A 14 4.64 -8.57 -4.51
C LEU A 14 5.73 -9.39 -3.83
N THR A 15 5.33 -10.44 -3.13
CA THR A 15 6.25 -11.25 -2.32
C THR A 15 6.58 -12.55 -3.04
N PHE A 16 7.86 -12.77 -3.27
CA PHE A 16 8.43 -13.97 -3.87
C PHE A 16 9.27 -14.71 -2.83
N ARG A 17 9.06 -16.02 -2.67
CA ARG A 17 9.78 -16.84 -1.72
C ARG A 17 10.63 -17.89 -2.43
N ASN A 18 11.84 -18.06 -1.93
CA ASN A 18 12.76 -19.11 -2.39
C ASN A 18 13.73 -19.51 -1.27
N ASP A 19 14.52 -20.56 -1.48
CA ASP A 19 15.52 -21.04 -0.52
C ASP A 19 16.80 -20.18 -0.51
N ARG A 20 16.96 -19.30 -1.49
CA ARG A 20 18.04 -18.32 -1.57
C ARG A 20 17.68 -17.14 -2.47
N MET A 21 18.40 -16.06 -2.34
CA MET A 21 18.29 -14.92 -3.25
C MET A 21 19.03 -15.21 -4.58
N PRO A 22 18.53 -14.71 -5.72
CA PRO A 22 19.29 -14.77 -6.96
C PRO A 22 20.52 -13.86 -6.88
N VAL A 23 21.61 -14.30 -7.48
CA VAL A 23 22.75 -13.41 -7.72
C VAL A 23 22.52 -12.62 -9.00
N LYS A 24 23.25 -11.52 -9.19
CA LYS A 24 23.12 -10.64 -10.35
C LYS A 24 23.20 -11.44 -11.66
N GLY A 25 22.21 -11.26 -12.51
CA GLY A 25 22.10 -11.95 -13.80
C GLY A 25 21.50 -13.36 -13.74
N GLN A 26 21.19 -13.87 -12.56
CA GLN A 26 20.62 -15.22 -12.37
C GLN A 26 19.10 -15.19 -12.37
N THR A 27 18.49 -16.24 -12.95
CA THR A 27 17.06 -16.52 -12.82
C THR A 27 16.89 -17.78 -11.94
N LEU A 28 16.05 -17.67 -10.92
CA LEU A 28 15.65 -18.82 -10.10
C LEU A 28 14.18 -19.13 -10.30
N ILE A 29 13.82 -20.39 -10.18
CA ILE A 29 12.42 -20.79 -10.07
C ILE A 29 12.03 -20.67 -8.60
N GLY A 30 11.12 -19.77 -8.30
CA GLY A 30 10.66 -19.51 -6.93
C GLY A 30 9.70 -20.58 -6.41
N LYS A 31 9.48 -20.58 -5.10
CA LYS A 31 8.59 -21.53 -4.42
C LYS A 31 7.16 -21.04 -4.36
N SER A 32 6.95 -19.75 -4.15
CA SER A 32 5.62 -19.17 -4.03
C SER A 32 5.63 -17.68 -4.35
N PHE A 33 4.45 -17.18 -4.71
CA PHE A 33 4.17 -15.78 -4.95
C PHE A 33 2.91 -15.35 -4.19
N LYS A 34 2.94 -14.16 -3.61
CA LYS A 34 1.78 -13.55 -2.98
C LYS A 34 1.71 -12.07 -3.34
N LEU A 35 0.54 -11.66 -3.83
CA LEU A 35 0.16 -10.27 -3.98
C LEU A 35 -0.69 -9.87 -2.78
N GLY A 36 -0.35 -8.77 -2.12
CA GLY A 36 -1.09 -8.28 -0.97
C GLY A 36 -1.03 -6.77 -0.82
N PRO A 37 -1.87 -6.22 0.07
CA PRO A 37 -1.79 -4.81 0.41
C PRO A 37 -0.59 -4.53 1.30
N GLY A 38 0.07 -3.40 1.06
CA GLY A 38 1.19 -2.91 1.86
C GLY A 38 1.12 -1.41 2.05
N GLY A 39 2.18 -0.87 2.61
CA GLY A 39 2.27 0.52 3.03
C GLY A 39 1.95 0.70 4.51
N LYS A 40 2.83 1.37 5.23
CA LYS A 40 2.69 1.54 6.69
C LYS A 40 1.41 2.31 7.06
N GLY A 41 1.09 3.37 6.31
CA GLY A 41 -0.14 4.14 6.51
C GLY A 41 -1.38 3.29 6.26
N SER A 42 -1.40 2.55 5.16
CA SER A 42 -2.49 1.62 4.84
C SER A 42 -2.68 0.56 5.93
N ASN A 43 -1.59 -0.02 6.44
CA ASN A 43 -1.67 -1.00 7.53
C ASN A 43 -2.24 -0.39 8.81
N GLN A 44 -1.87 0.86 9.13
CA GLN A 44 -2.42 1.59 10.29
C GLN A 44 -3.92 1.85 10.14
N VAL A 45 -4.35 2.23 8.94
CA VAL A 45 -5.78 2.45 8.61
C VAL A 45 -6.59 1.19 8.89
N ILE A 46 -6.15 0.05 8.39
CA ILE A 46 -6.84 -1.22 8.57
C ILE A 46 -6.85 -1.64 10.05
N ALA A 47 -5.72 -1.52 10.73
CA ALA A 47 -5.61 -1.85 12.15
C ALA A 47 -6.54 -0.99 13.02
N ALA A 48 -6.56 0.32 12.78
CA ALA A 48 -7.43 1.24 13.52
C ALA A 48 -8.91 0.94 13.25
N ARG A 49 -9.26 0.66 11.99
CA ARG A 49 -10.65 0.30 11.64
C ARG A 49 -11.10 -1.00 12.31
N ARG A 50 -10.24 -2.02 12.29
CA ARG A 50 -10.53 -3.31 12.96
C ARG A 50 -10.63 -3.17 14.50
N ALA A 51 -9.95 -2.18 15.06
CA ALA A 51 -10.09 -1.83 16.47
C ALA A 51 -11.38 -1.04 16.79
N GLY A 52 -12.23 -0.79 15.81
CA GLY A 52 -13.54 -0.13 15.99
C GLY A 52 -13.53 1.38 15.78
N ALA A 53 -12.44 1.98 15.34
CA ALA A 53 -12.39 3.42 15.08
C ALA A 53 -13.10 3.79 13.78
N GLU A 54 -13.66 5.00 13.73
CA GLU A 54 -13.99 5.67 12.47
C GLU A 54 -12.69 6.21 11.87
N VAL A 55 -12.35 5.78 10.64
CA VAL A 55 -11.05 6.09 10.04
C VAL A 55 -11.24 6.73 8.68
N HIS A 56 -10.57 7.87 8.47
CA HIS A 56 -10.42 8.55 7.19
C HIS A 56 -8.99 8.41 6.71
N PHE A 57 -8.82 8.00 5.46
CA PHE A 57 -7.51 7.84 4.87
C PHE A 57 -7.26 8.93 3.82
N ILE A 58 -6.11 9.58 3.90
CA ILE A 58 -5.63 10.54 2.90
C ILE A 58 -4.46 9.90 2.17
N ALA A 59 -4.64 9.61 0.89
CA ALA A 59 -3.64 8.93 0.08
C ALA A 59 -3.85 9.22 -1.42
N MET A 60 -2.85 8.88 -2.23
CA MET A 60 -2.92 8.96 -3.69
C MET A 60 -2.64 7.60 -4.30
N LEU A 61 -3.53 7.14 -5.15
CA LEU A 61 -3.44 5.91 -5.92
C LEU A 61 -3.37 6.19 -7.42
N GLY A 62 -2.83 5.26 -8.18
CA GLY A 62 -3.00 5.25 -9.63
C GLY A 62 -4.38 4.70 -10.01
N LYS A 63 -4.86 5.08 -11.18
CA LYS A 63 -6.06 4.49 -11.82
C LYS A 63 -5.65 3.20 -12.53
N ASP A 64 -5.42 2.14 -11.77
CA ASP A 64 -4.91 0.86 -12.24
C ASP A 64 -5.40 -0.30 -11.35
N PRO A 65 -5.09 -1.57 -11.70
CA PRO A 65 -5.54 -2.72 -10.91
C PRO A 65 -5.08 -2.71 -9.46
N PHE A 66 -3.89 -2.21 -9.16
CA PHE A 66 -3.39 -2.11 -7.78
C PHE A 66 -4.12 -1.03 -6.99
N GLY A 67 -4.44 0.10 -7.62
CA GLY A 67 -5.29 1.13 -7.03
C GLY A 67 -6.69 0.61 -6.73
N GLN A 68 -7.27 -0.17 -7.63
CA GLN A 68 -8.56 -0.80 -7.41
C GLN A 68 -8.52 -1.83 -6.27
N MET A 69 -7.44 -2.61 -6.16
CA MET A 69 -7.23 -3.52 -5.04
C MET A 69 -7.26 -2.78 -3.69
N ALA A 70 -6.63 -1.61 -3.61
CA ALA A 70 -6.65 -0.78 -2.42
C ALA A 70 -8.06 -0.29 -2.09
N LEU A 71 -8.79 0.23 -3.07
CA LEU A 71 -10.16 0.75 -2.88
C LEU A 71 -11.11 -0.37 -2.44
N ASP A 72 -10.99 -1.54 -3.02
CA ASP A 72 -11.81 -2.70 -2.64
C ASP A 72 -11.53 -3.11 -1.19
N LEU A 73 -10.27 -3.14 -0.79
CA LEU A 73 -9.87 -3.42 0.60
C LEU A 73 -10.50 -2.41 1.57
N TYR A 74 -10.38 -1.12 1.28
CA TYR A 74 -10.91 -0.08 2.16
C TYR A 74 -12.44 -0.11 2.23
N SER A 75 -13.10 -0.40 1.13
CA SER A 75 -14.56 -0.59 1.08
C SER A 75 -14.98 -1.76 1.98
N ASP A 76 -14.32 -2.91 1.85
CA ASP A 76 -14.63 -4.11 2.63
C ASP A 76 -14.39 -3.91 4.13
N GLU A 77 -13.37 -3.13 4.50
CA GLU A 77 -13.05 -2.83 5.90
C GLU A 77 -13.87 -1.66 6.46
N GLY A 78 -14.60 -0.93 5.63
CA GLY A 78 -15.39 0.22 6.07
C GLY A 78 -14.59 1.47 6.38
N VAL A 79 -13.48 1.67 5.69
CA VAL A 79 -12.65 2.88 5.77
C VAL A 79 -13.28 3.98 4.93
N ASN A 80 -13.31 5.22 5.44
CA ASN A 80 -13.71 6.36 4.65
C ASN A 80 -12.62 6.72 3.64
N THR A 81 -12.97 6.73 2.36
CA THR A 81 -12.06 6.97 1.23
C THR A 81 -12.33 8.27 0.49
N ASP A 82 -13.08 9.21 1.09
CA ASP A 82 -13.40 10.49 0.45
C ASP A 82 -12.15 11.28 0.04
N PHE A 83 -11.03 11.03 0.72
CA PHE A 83 -9.73 11.69 0.47
C PHE A 83 -8.66 10.71 -0.02
N VAL A 84 -9.06 9.58 -0.54
CA VAL A 84 -8.19 8.69 -1.31
C VAL A 84 -8.33 9.10 -2.78
N PHE A 85 -7.35 9.85 -3.26
CA PHE A 85 -7.34 10.40 -4.61
C PHE A 85 -6.78 9.40 -5.60
N GLN A 86 -7.13 9.56 -6.86
CA GLN A 86 -6.58 8.75 -7.96
C GLN A 86 -5.99 9.65 -9.04
N THR A 87 -4.91 9.19 -9.66
CA THR A 87 -4.23 9.89 -10.74
C THR A 87 -3.99 8.96 -11.94
N GLU A 88 -3.98 9.55 -13.14
CA GLU A 88 -3.56 8.88 -14.37
C GLU A 88 -2.08 9.12 -14.70
N GLU A 89 -1.40 9.99 -13.94
CA GLU A 89 -0.03 10.42 -14.24
C GLU A 89 1.02 9.38 -13.83
N LYS A 90 0.73 8.60 -12.77
CA LYS A 90 1.61 7.55 -12.26
C LYS A 90 0.81 6.33 -11.85
N ASP A 91 1.43 5.18 -11.97
CA ASP A 91 0.88 3.92 -11.45
C ASP A 91 0.90 3.90 -9.92
N THR A 92 0.02 3.12 -9.32
CA THR A 92 0.03 2.84 -7.89
C THR A 92 1.38 2.25 -7.47
N GLY A 93 1.87 2.65 -6.31
CA GLY A 93 3.13 2.14 -5.77
C GLY A 93 3.15 0.64 -5.61
N ALA A 94 4.32 0.04 -5.76
CA ALA A 94 4.54 -1.39 -5.63
C ALA A 94 5.85 -1.68 -4.92
N ALA A 95 5.90 -2.80 -4.21
CA ALA A 95 7.10 -3.32 -3.58
C ALA A 95 7.42 -4.72 -4.11
N ASP A 96 8.63 -4.91 -4.60
CA ASP A 96 9.21 -6.22 -4.87
C ASP A 96 9.85 -6.72 -3.58
N ILE A 97 9.35 -7.83 -3.05
CA ILE A 97 9.81 -8.40 -1.78
C ILE A 97 10.30 -9.81 -2.04
N MET A 98 11.61 -10.01 -1.95
CA MET A 98 12.22 -11.33 -2.00
C MET A 98 12.48 -11.84 -0.59
N VAL A 99 12.04 -13.06 -0.31
CA VAL A 99 12.23 -13.70 1.01
C VAL A 99 13.04 -14.97 0.85
N ASP A 100 14.12 -15.06 1.63
CA ASP A 100 14.92 -16.27 1.81
C ASP A 100 14.27 -17.12 2.91
N ASP A 101 13.67 -18.24 2.54
CA ASP A 101 12.95 -19.11 3.49
C ASP A 101 13.88 -19.87 4.43
N VAL A 102 15.17 -19.99 4.10
CA VAL A 102 16.16 -20.68 4.95
C VAL A 102 16.65 -19.77 6.07
N THR A 103 17.00 -18.52 5.74
CA THR A 103 17.54 -17.56 6.72
C THR A 103 16.48 -16.65 7.33
N GLY A 104 15.33 -16.48 6.67
CA GLY A 104 14.31 -15.50 7.04
C GLY A 104 14.63 -14.08 6.58
N ASP A 105 15.74 -13.88 5.89
CA ASP A 105 16.12 -12.56 5.38
C ASP A 105 15.21 -12.13 4.23
N ASN A 106 15.13 -10.83 4.01
CA ASN A 106 14.44 -10.28 2.85
C ASN A 106 15.27 -9.19 2.15
N ALA A 107 14.92 -8.94 0.90
CA ALA A 107 15.42 -7.81 0.13
C ALA A 107 14.21 -7.16 -0.57
N ILE A 108 14.13 -5.83 -0.50
CA ILE A 108 12.94 -5.10 -0.93
C ILE A 108 13.33 -3.93 -1.81
N ILE A 109 12.64 -3.80 -2.94
CA ILE A 109 12.65 -2.58 -3.76
C ILE A 109 11.25 -1.99 -3.72
N VAL A 110 11.13 -0.74 -3.27
CA VAL A 110 9.86 -0.02 -3.23
C VAL A 110 9.85 1.09 -4.26
N VAL A 111 8.80 1.12 -5.07
CA VAL A 111 8.50 2.24 -5.97
C VAL A 111 7.25 2.93 -5.42
N PRO A 112 7.34 4.16 -4.92
CA PRO A 112 6.19 4.87 -4.35
C PRO A 112 5.08 5.16 -5.36
N GLY A 113 5.45 5.39 -6.63
CA GLY A 113 4.49 5.64 -7.70
C GLY A 113 3.60 6.85 -7.45
N ALA A 114 2.30 6.66 -7.58
CA ALA A 114 1.30 7.72 -7.42
C ALA A 114 1.37 8.43 -6.05
N ALA A 115 1.85 7.77 -5.01
CA ALA A 115 1.99 8.37 -3.69
C ALA A 115 2.89 9.62 -3.67
N ASP A 116 3.86 9.71 -4.59
CA ASP A 116 4.72 10.90 -4.74
C ASP A 116 3.98 12.15 -5.22
N LEU A 117 2.77 11.99 -5.76
CA LEU A 117 1.96 13.09 -6.27
C LEU A 117 1.02 13.68 -5.22
N LEU A 118 0.97 13.11 -4.02
CA LEU A 118 0.18 13.68 -2.92
C LEU A 118 0.77 15.03 -2.52
N SER A 119 -0.06 16.07 -2.61
CA SER A 119 0.36 17.45 -2.38
C SER A 119 -0.08 17.96 -1.01
N PRO A 120 0.55 19.05 -0.49
CA PRO A 120 0.05 19.72 0.71
C PRO A 120 -1.40 20.17 0.59
N GLN A 121 -1.86 20.56 -0.61
CA GLN A 121 -3.24 20.96 -0.87
C GLN A 121 -4.21 19.80 -0.66
N ASP A 122 -3.87 18.60 -1.09
CA ASP A 122 -4.68 17.39 -0.88
C ASP A 122 -4.86 17.12 0.61
N VAL A 123 -3.81 17.30 1.39
CA VAL A 123 -3.82 17.13 2.85
C VAL A 123 -4.72 18.18 3.53
N GLU A 124 -4.65 19.44 3.09
CA GLU A 124 -5.49 20.50 3.63
C GLU A 124 -6.98 20.26 3.34
N ILE A 125 -7.33 19.80 2.15
CA ILE A 125 -8.71 19.44 1.79
C ILE A 125 -9.21 18.35 2.71
N GLY A 126 -8.44 17.27 2.87
CA GLY A 126 -8.80 16.17 3.77
C GLY A 126 -8.98 16.62 5.21
N ARG A 127 -8.04 17.39 5.73
CA ARG A 127 -8.07 17.93 7.09
C ARG A 127 -9.29 18.83 7.36
N ALA A 128 -9.67 19.64 6.39
CA ALA A 128 -10.78 20.59 6.53
C ALA A 128 -12.16 19.91 6.61
N HIS A 129 -12.30 18.68 6.14
CA HIS A 129 -13.58 17.99 5.98
C HIS A 129 -13.78 16.77 6.91
N VAL A 130 -12.83 16.54 7.80
CA VAL A 130 -12.89 15.41 8.76
C VAL A 130 -13.23 15.82 10.22
#